data_3b3e80ca6a47858c5807dff11c208810
#
_entry.id   3b3e80ca6a47858c5807dff11c208810
#
_cell.length_a   1.000
_cell.length_b   1.000
_cell.length_c   1.000
_cell.angle_alpha   90.00
_cell.angle_beta   90.00
_cell.angle_gamma   90.00
#
_symmetry.space_group_name_H-M   'P 1'
#
loop_
_entity.id
_entity.type
_entity.pdbx_description
1 polymer ?
#
loop_
_entity_poly.entity_id
_entity_poly.type
_entity_poly.pdbx_seq_one_letter_code
_entity_poly.pdbx_strand_id
1 'polypeptide(L)'
;MPLAQQHPSRSGIVALPDGHDAFAARALLADAAERTLDARYYMWHNDMSGSMLFSALRRAADRGVQVRLLLDDNNTAGLDPVLAALDAHPNIEVRLFNPFRVRRWRLLGYLTDFKRLNRRMHNKSFTADGQATVIGGRNVGDEYFDAGQAPWFVDLDVLAIGPVVSDVSRDFDRYWASASSIPAARVLPPATATSVAAVAADAARVEHHPDAATYVEALARSSFVRDLLAHRLTFDWAATRMLSDDPAKGLGRAPEDALLWHRLKEILGAPMRELRLVSPYFVPGSAGVEALAAIARRGVKVAVLTNALEATDVAAVHAGYAKRRKSLLAAGITLFELKRGSSGSRKRVDWTGVRAPAPRRPACMPRRSPSTIHGCSSDRSTSIPVRPGSTPKWGS
;
A
#
# COMPACT_ATOMS: atom_id res chain seq x y z
N MET A 1 -2.80 5.80 -24.82
CA MET A 1 -2.94 4.31 -24.83
C MET A 1 -4.24 3.92 -25.52
N PRO A 2 -4.21 3.15 -26.60
CA PRO A 2 -5.43 2.80 -27.38
C PRO A 2 -6.48 2.06 -26.55
N LEU A 3 -6.05 1.17 -25.64
CA LEU A 3 -6.97 0.39 -24.79
C LEU A 3 -7.83 1.27 -23.87
N ALA A 4 -7.26 2.28 -23.23
CA ALA A 4 -8.03 3.16 -22.34
C ALA A 4 -9.02 4.04 -23.10
N GLN A 5 -8.72 4.40 -24.34
CA GLN A 5 -9.61 5.19 -25.20
C GLN A 5 -10.88 4.43 -25.60
N GLN A 6 -10.82 3.10 -25.65
CA GLN A 6 -11.99 2.24 -25.90
C GLN A 6 -12.97 2.19 -24.70
N HIS A 7 -12.53 2.65 -23.52
CA HIS A 7 -13.30 2.64 -22.28
C HIS A 7 -13.27 4.00 -21.57
N PRO A 8 -13.80 5.08 -22.15
CA PRO A 8 -13.58 6.46 -21.69
C PRO A 8 -14.12 6.75 -20.27
N SER A 9 -15.08 5.98 -19.79
CA SER A 9 -15.68 6.14 -18.45
C SER A 9 -15.27 5.05 -17.46
N ARG A 10 -14.39 4.13 -17.85
CA ARG A 10 -13.94 3.01 -17.03
C ARG A 10 -12.43 2.96 -16.99
N SER A 11 -11.90 2.50 -15.88
CA SER A 11 -10.48 2.21 -15.74
C SER A 11 -10.23 0.72 -15.82
N GLY A 12 -9.17 0.35 -16.53
CA GLY A 12 -8.71 -1.03 -16.55
C GLY A 12 -7.85 -1.30 -15.32
N ILE A 13 -8.13 -2.39 -14.63
CA ILE A 13 -7.49 -2.77 -13.37
C ILE A 13 -6.96 -4.18 -13.47
N VAL A 14 -5.73 -4.38 -13.00
CA VAL A 14 -5.11 -5.69 -12.78
C VAL A 14 -4.68 -5.79 -11.34
N ALA A 15 -5.18 -6.79 -10.62
CA ALA A 15 -4.75 -7.06 -9.25
C ALA A 15 -3.33 -7.65 -9.23
N LEU A 16 -2.51 -7.17 -8.31
CA LEU A 16 -1.13 -7.60 -8.08
C LEU A 16 -1.01 -8.20 -6.65
N PRO A 17 -1.53 -9.41 -6.42
CA PRO A 17 -1.45 -10.06 -5.11
C PRO A 17 -0.05 -10.60 -4.80
N ASP A 18 0.76 -10.89 -5.80
CA ASP A 18 2.12 -11.41 -5.66
C ASP A 18 3.12 -10.26 -5.52
N GLY A 19 4.09 -10.41 -4.60
CA GLY A 19 5.09 -9.37 -4.34
C GLY A 19 6.05 -9.16 -5.51
N HIS A 20 6.43 -10.24 -6.20
CA HIS A 20 7.27 -10.15 -7.40
C HIS A 20 6.56 -9.38 -8.52
N ASP A 21 5.27 -9.67 -8.77
CA ASP A 21 4.48 -8.96 -9.78
C ASP A 21 4.35 -7.47 -9.44
N ALA A 22 4.14 -7.16 -8.17
CA ALA A 22 4.03 -5.80 -7.68
C ALA A 22 5.34 -4.99 -7.82
N PHE A 23 6.48 -5.64 -7.58
CA PHE A 23 7.80 -5.04 -7.84
C PHE A 23 8.03 -4.85 -9.34
N ALA A 24 7.83 -5.91 -10.13
CA ALA A 24 8.04 -5.88 -11.58
C ALA A 24 7.21 -4.81 -12.27
N ALA A 25 5.94 -4.62 -11.84
CA ALA A 25 5.08 -3.56 -12.36
C ALA A 25 5.72 -2.17 -12.17
N ARG A 26 6.32 -1.89 -11.01
CA ARG A 26 7.00 -0.61 -10.74
C ARG A 26 8.28 -0.45 -11.55
N ALA A 27 9.11 -1.48 -11.59
CA ALA A 27 10.35 -1.45 -12.35
C ALA A 27 10.08 -1.23 -13.86
N LEU A 28 9.12 -1.97 -14.42
CA LEU A 28 8.74 -1.84 -15.83
C LEU A 28 8.08 -0.49 -16.14
N LEU A 29 7.29 0.07 -15.22
CA LEU A 29 6.75 1.43 -15.37
C LEU A 29 7.87 2.47 -15.34
N ALA A 30 8.88 2.33 -14.49
CA ALA A 30 10.04 3.22 -14.46
C ALA A 30 10.84 3.14 -15.76
N ASP A 31 11.05 1.91 -16.27
CA ASP A 31 11.79 1.70 -17.53
C ASP A 31 11.02 2.20 -18.75
N ALA A 32 9.68 2.12 -18.74
CA ALA A 32 8.81 2.58 -19.82
C ALA A 32 8.47 4.07 -19.79
N ALA A 33 8.74 4.75 -18.68
CA ALA A 33 8.45 6.18 -18.55
C ALA A 33 9.27 7.02 -19.54
N GLU A 34 8.59 7.95 -20.23
CA GLU A 34 9.17 8.82 -21.24
C GLU A 34 9.22 10.30 -20.80
N ARG A 35 8.33 10.73 -19.92
CA ARG A 35 8.19 12.15 -19.54
C ARG A 35 8.21 12.37 -18.03
N THR A 36 7.38 11.64 -17.26
CA THR A 36 7.20 11.89 -15.83
C THR A 36 7.10 10.58 -15.06
N LEU A 37 7.63 10.59 -13.84
CA LEU A 37 7.52 9.46 -12.92
C LEU A 37 7.27 9.99 -11.51
N ASP A 38 6.07 9.75 -10.99
CA ASP A 38 5.65 10.19 -9.66
C ASP A 38 5.60 9.01 -8.70
N ALA A 39 6.43 9.03 -7.68
CA ALA A 39 6.48 8.00 -6.65
C ALA A 39 6.17 8.60 -5.28
N ARG A 40 5.21 8.01 -4.55
CA ARG A 40 4.80 8.43 -3.22
C ARG A 40 4.65 7.22 -2.31
N TYR A 41 5.37 7.25 -1.15
CA TYR A 41 5.37 6.15 -0.19
C TYR A 41 5.40 6.61 1.26
N TYR A 42 4.78 5.81 2.12
CA TYR A 42 4.88 5.96 3.57
C TYR A 42 6.22 5.42 4.09
N MET A 43 6.70 4.31 3.53
CA MET A 43 7.94 3.64 3.94
C MET A 43 8.75 3.24 2.70
N TRP A 44 10.05 3.44 2.79
CA TRP A 44 11.01 2.99 1.79
C TRP A 44 12.28 2.53 2.51
N HIS A 45 12.65 1.28 2.36
CA HIS A 45 13.84 0.72 2.97
C HIS A 45 15.05 0.80 2.03
N ASN A 46 16.24 0.86 2.61
CA ASN A 46 17.50 0.78 1.85
C ASN A 46 18.00 -0.67 1.84
N ASP A 47 17.13 -1.57 1.44
CA ASP A 47 17.39 -2.99 1.23
C ASP A 47 17.54 -3.30 -0.27
N MET A 48 17.52 -4.57 -0.67
CA MET A 48 17.75 -4.97 -2.04
C MET A 48 16.68 -4.37 -2.97
N SER A 49 15.41 -4.59 -2.69
CA SER A 49 14.31 -4.12 -3.53
C SER A 49 14.20 -2.60 -3.55
N GLY A 50 14.41 -1.95 -2.40
CA GLY A 50 14.41 -0.51 -2.29
C GLY A 50 15.54 0.15 -3.06
N SER A 51 16.75 -0.41 -2.99
CA SER A 51 17.92 0.05 -3.75
C SER A 51 17.71 -0.14 -5.26
N MET A 52 17.17 -1.28 -5.69
CA MET A 52 16.85 -1.53 -7.10
C MET A 52 15.82 -0.53 -7.65
N LEU A 53 14.79 -0.17 -6.86
CA LEU A 53 13.82 0.85 -7.29
C LEU A 53 14.42 2.27 -7.27
N PHE A 54 15.30 2.62 -6.33
CA PHE A 54 16.04 3.89 -6.40
C PHE A 54 16.90 3.95 -7.67
N SER A 55 17.57 2.87 -8.04
CA SER A 55 18.30 2.76 -9.31
C SER A 55 17.38 2.92 -10.52
N ALA A 56 16.18 2.33 -10.48
CA ALA A 56 15.20 2.47 -11.55
C ALA A 56 14.72 3.93 -11.73
N LEU A 57 14.46 4.65 -10.63
CA LEU A 57 14.15 6.09 -10.66
C LEU A 57 15.30 6.89 -11.28
N ARG A 58 16.54 6.60 -10.87
CA ARG A 58 17.71 7.28 -11.40
C ARG A 58 17.89 7.01 -12.89
N ARG A 59 17.79 5.74 -13.33
CA ARG A 59 17.88 5.41 -14.77
C ARG A 59 16.80 6.11 -15.60
N ALA A 60 15.58 6.25 -15.06
CA ALA A 60 14.54 7.03 -15.72
C ALA A 60 14.96 8.51 -15.86
N ALA A 61 15.49 9.10 -14.79
CA ALA A 61 15.96 10.47 -14.79
C ALA A 61 17.17 10.69 -15.73
N ASP A 62 18.11 9.72 -15.80
CA ASP A 62 19.25 9.74 -16.74
C ASP A 62 18.77 9.76 -18.23
N ARG A 63 17.57 9.19 -18.50
CA ARG A 63 16.92 9.27 -19.83
C ARG A 63 16.17 10.59 -20.07
N GLY A 64 16.12 11.50 -19.10
CA GLY A 64 15.44 12.79 -19.19
C GLY A 64 14.03 12.82 -18.59
N VAL A 65 13.58 11.72 -17.99
CA VAL A 65 12.27 11.65 -17.30
C VAL A 65 12.31 12.55 -16.05
N GLN A 66 11.27 13.36 -15.86
CA GLN A 66 11.11 14.17 -14.65
C GLN A 66 10.57 13.29 -13.53
N VAL A 67 11.36 13.06 -12.49
CA VAL A 67 11.02 12.18 -11.36
C VAL A 67 10.68 13.03 -10.14
N ARG A 68 9.52 12.78 -9.55
CA ARG A 68 9.10 13.35 -8.27
C ARG A 68 8.96 12.24 -7.24
N LEU A 69 9.74 12.31 -6.15
CA LEU A 69 9.70 11.34 -5.06
C LEU A 69 9.21 12.00 -3.78
N LEU A 70 8.05 11.58 -3.27
CA LEU A 70 7.47 12.05 -2.01
C LEU A 70 7.47 10.92 -0.97
N LEU A 71 8.24 11.08 0.10
CA LEU A 71 8.32 10.11 1.18
C LEU A 71 7.81 10.71 2.50
N ASP A 72 7.06 9.92 3.28
CA ASP A 72 6.80 10.29 4.67
C ASP A 72 8.09 10.16 5.48
N ASP A 73 8.46 11.23 6.19
CA ASP A 73 9.77 11.29 6.86
C ASP A 73 9.89 10.36 8.08
N ASN A 74 8.78 9.76 8.55
CA ASN A 74 8.83 8.87 9.69
C ASN A 74 9.75 7.65 9.46
N ASN A 75 9.75 7.15 8.25
CA ASN A 75 10.43 5.90 7.88
C ASN A 75 11.61 6.12 6.92
N THR A 76 12.26 7.29 6.99
CA THR A 76 13.45 7.63 6.19
C THR A 76 14.75 7.62 7.02
N ALA A 77 14.75 6.97 8.17
CA ALA A 77 15.96 6.85 8.98
C ALA A 77 17.06 6.11 8.19
N GLY A 78 18.26 6.71 8.10
CA GLY A 78 19.38 6.14 7.35
C GLY A 78 19.36 6.43 5.84
N LEU A 79 18.29 7.01 5.29
CA LEU A 79 18.19 7.32 3.86
C LEU A 79 18.74 8.69 3.47
N ASP A 80 19.11 9.53 4.41
CA ASP A 80 19.53 10.91 4.13
C ASP A 80 20.59 11.02 3.02
N PRO A 81 21.66 10.21 2.97
CA PRO A 81 22.65 10.27 1.90
C PRO A 81 22.08 9.89 0.53
N VAL A 82 21.24 8.85 0.49
CA VAL A 82 20.62 8.35 -0.76
C VAL A 82 19.64 9.39 -1.31
N LEU A 83 18.79 9.94 -0.44
CA LEU A 83 17.79 10.94 -0.84
C LEU A 83 18.45 12.25 -1.28
N ALA A 84 19.52 12.70 -0.61
CA ALA A 84 20.30 13.85 -1.02
C ALA A 84 21.01 13.60 -2.36
N ALA A 85 21.54 12.40 -2.59
CA ALA A 85 22.18 12.04 -3.85
C ALA A 85 21.16 11.97 -5.03
N LEU A 86 19.95 11.49 -4.77
CA LEU A 86 18.88 11.52 -5.77
C LEU A 86 18.43 12.95 -6.08
N ASP A 87 18.21 13.78 -5.04
CA ASP A 87 17.77 15.18 -5.17
C ASP A 87 18.83 16.08 -5.88
N ALA A 88 20.09 15.64 -5.88
CA ALA A 88 21.16 16.32 -6.62
C ALA A 88 21.10 16.07 -8.15
N HIS A 89 20.30 15.12 -8.60
CA HIS A 89 20.12 14.86 -10.03
C HIS A 89 19.16 15.91 -10.65
N PRO A 90 19.51 16.54 -11.80
CA PRO A 90 18.73 17.64 -12.37
C PRO A 90 17.27 17.29 -12.71
N ASN A 91 16.99 16.02 -12.95
CA ASN A 91 15.66 15.52 -13.30
C ASN A 91 14.95 14.80 -12.14
N ILE A 92 15.46 14.89 -10.91
CA ILE A 92 14.81 14.30 -9.73
C ILE A 92 14.56 15.38 -8.68
N GLU A 93 13.33 15.51 -8.21
CA GLU A 93 13.00 16.30 -7.03
C GLU A 93 12.49 15.37 -5.92
N VAL A 94 13.11 15.46 -4.75
CA VAL A 94 12.70 14.70 -3.55
C VAL A 94 12.03 15.66 -2.56
N ARG A 95 10.88 15.26 -2.04
CA ARG A 95 10.21 15.93 -0.92
C ARG A 95 9.95 14.98 0.22
N LEU A 96 10.04 15.53 1.44
CA LEU A 96 9.73 14.81 2.67
C LEU A 96 8.41 15.33 3.24
N PHE A 97 7.45 14.44 3.44
CA PHE A 97 6.18 14.80 4.06
C PHE A 97 6.31 14.83 5.57
N ASN A 98 5.91 15.94 6.17
CA ASN A 98 5.90 16.16 7.61
C ASN A 98 7.24 15.84 8.30
N PRO A 99 8.37 16.46 7.86
CA PRO A 99 9.70 16.09 8.31
C PRO A 99 9.95 16.40 9.78
N PHE A 100 10.84 15.61 10.38
CA PHE A 100 11.37 15.89 11.71
C PHE A 100 12.24 17.14 11.69
N ARG A 101 12.02 18.04 12.65
CA ARG A 101 12.87 19.24 12.83
C ARG A 101 14.27 18.85 13.30
N VAL A 102 14.38 17.81 14.15
CA VAL A 102 15.64 17.29 14.67
C VAL A 102 15.82 15.86 14.18
N ARG A 103 16.43 15.68 13.02
CA ARG A 103 16.57 14.37 12.36
C ARG A 103 17.51 13.42 13.09
N ARG A 104 18.60 13.95 13.66
CA ARG A 104 19.60 13.15 14.41
C ARG A 104 19.01 12.51 15.68
N TRP A 105 18.00 13.17 16.28
CA TRP A 105 17.38 12.75 17.55
C TRP A 105 15.86 12.69 17.39
N ARG A 106 15.38 11.86 16.46
CA ARG A 106 13.94 11.76 16.12
C ARG A 106 13.04 11.51 17.33
N LEU A 107 13.53 10.76 18.33
CA LEU A 107 12.80 10.52 19.58
C LEU A 107 12.49 11.81 20.35
N LEU A 108 13.40 12.79 20.36
CA LEU A 108 13.14 14.10 20.98
C LEU A 108 12.01 14.85 20.25
N GLY A 109 11.91 14.69 18.94
CA GLY A 109 10.79 15.24 18.16
C GLY A 109 9.44 14.74 18.65
N TYR A 110 9.32 13.47 18.98
CA TYR A 110 8.07 12.91 19.52
C TYR A 110 7.71 13.47 20.91
N LEU A 111 8.69 13.83 21.72
CA LEU A 111 8.43 14.45 23.02
C LEU A 111 7.91 15.89 22.89
N THR A 112 8.38 16.62 21.88
CA THR A 112 8.08 18.05 21.73
C THR A 112 6.94 18.36 20.75
N ASP A 113 6.68 17.47 19.78
CA ASP A 113 5.76 17.72 18.65
C ASP A 113 4.94 16.47 18.27
N PHE A 114 4.57 15.68 19.29
CA PHE A 114 3.86 14.40 19.12
C PHE A 114 2.61 14.52 18.24
N LYS A 115 1.78 15.55 18.47
CA LYS A 115 0.52 15.72 17.73
C LYS A 115 0.75 15.88 16.22
N ARG A 116 1.78 16.61 15.79
CA ARG A 116 2.13 16.76 14.39
C ARG A 116 2.78 15.50 13.85
N LEU A 117 3.78 14.98 14.58
CA LEU A 117 4.54 13.81 14.15
C LEU A 117 3.73 12.52 14.10
N ASN A 118 2.57 12.47 14.76
CA ASN A 118 1.66 11.32 14.67
C ASN A 118 0.71 11.38 13.45
N ARG A 119 0.72 12.48 12.69
CA ARG A 119 -0.09 12.63 11.48
C ARG A 119 0.76 12.35 10.25
N ARG A 120 0.57 11.18 9.66
CA ARG A 120 1.42 10.66 8.60
C ARG A 120 0.69 10.52 7.28
N MET A 121 1.45 10.57 6.21
CA MET A 121 1.00 10.24 4.87
C MET A 121 1.12 8.72 4.68
N HIS A 122 0.00 8.01 4.62
CA HIS A 122 0.02 6.56 4.46
C HIS A 122 -0.28 6.10 3.02
N ASN A 123 -0.24 7.02 2.08
CA ASN A 123 -0.52 6.80 0.67
C ASN A 123 0.68 6.12 -0.02
N LYS A 124 0.41 5.25 -0.99
CA LYS A 124 1.39 4.61 -1.84
C LYS A 124 0.90 4.68 -3.29
N SER A 125 1.69 5.27 -4.15
CA SER A 125 1.42 5.31 -5.58
C SER A 125 2.72 5.42 -6.38
N PHE A 126 2.70 4.85 -7.58
CA PHE A 126 3.81 4.88 -8.53
C PHE A 126 3.20 5.07 -9.92
N THR A 127 3.34 6.27 -10.49
CA THR A 127 2.62 6.67 -11.69
C THR A 127 3.60 7.10 -12.78
N ALA A 128 3.51 6.51 -13.94
CA ALA A 128 4.31 6.85 -15.12
C ALA A 128 3.49 7.63 -16.15
N ASP A 129 3.99 8.77 -16.59
CA ASP A 129 3.46 9.64 -17.66
C ASP A 129 2.00 10.07 -17.51
N GLY A 130 1.41 9.90 -16.33
CA GLY A 130 -0.04 10.04 -16.13
C GLY A 130 -0.88 9.03 -16.92
N GLN A 131 -0.28 7.92 -17.38
CA GLN A 131 -0.90 6.91 -18.24
C GLN A 131 -1.18 5.60 -17.50
N ALA A 132 -0.30 5.21 -16.59
CA ALA A 132 -0.45 4.01 -15.78
C ALA A 132 0.02 4.27 -14.34
N THR A 133 -0.63 3.63 -13.39
CA THR A 133 -0.29 3.77 -11.98
C THR A 133 -0.37 2.43 -11.26
N VAL A 134 0.55 2.21 -10.33
CA VAL A 134 0.43 1.16 -9.31
C VAL A 134 0.06 1.85 -8.01
N ILE A 135 -1.05 1.41 -7.41
CA ILE A 135 -1.58 1.90 -6.14
C ILE A 135 -1.98 0.72 -5.27
N GLY A 136 -1.77 0.82 -3.96
CA GLY A 136 -2.14 -0.27 -3.05
C GLY A 136 -1.58 -0.12 -1.66
N GLY A 137 -1.42 -1.24 -0.98
CA GLY A 137 -0.97 -1.27 0.39
C GLY A 137 0.53 -1.44 0.58
N ARG A 138 1.27 -1.94 -0.43
CA ARG A 138 2.70 -2.21 -0.30
C ARG A 138 3.52 -0.94 -0.21
N ASN A 139 4.36 -0.87 0.80
CA ASN A 139 5.49 0.05 0.84
C ASN A 139 6.65 -0.51 -0.02
N VAL A 140 7.81 0.12 0.05
CA VAL A 140 9.02 -0.36 -0.62
C VAL A 140 9.96 -0.97 0.41
N GLY A 141 10.23 -2.26 0.23
CA GLY A 141 11.09 -3.06 1.08
C GLY A 141 10.98 -4.55 0.73
N ASP A 142 12.01 -5.32 1.06
CA ASP A 142 12.12 -6.73 0.69
C ASP A 142 10.95 -7.57 1.22
N GLU A 143 10.44 -7.24 2.40
CA GLU A 143 9.30 -7.91 3.03
C GLU A 143 7.97 -7.71 2.26
N TYR A 144 7.86 -6.65 1.45
CA TYR A 144 6.67 -6.35 0.64
C TYR A 144 6.72 -6.98 -0.74
N PHE A 145 7.90 -7.29 -1.24
CA PHE A 145 8.10 -7.75 -2.60
C PHE A 145 8.58 -9.21 -2.70
N ASP A 146 8.41 -9.96 -1.63
CA ASP A 146 8.85 -11.36 -1.54
C ASP A 146 10.36 -11.52 -1.85
N ALA A 147 11.15 -10.46 -1.60
CA ALA A 147 12.58 -10.44 -1.76
C ALA A 147 13.29 -10.88 -0.47
N GLY A 148 14.54 -11.37 -0.59
CA GLY A 148 15.31 -11.79 0.58
C GLY A 148 14.68 -12.97 1.34
N GLN A 149 14.89 -13.00 2.66
CA GLN A 149 14.39 -14.06 3.55
C GLN A 149 13.09 -13.64 4.24
N ALA A 150 12.16 -14.60 4.39
CA ALA A 150 10.92 -14.41 5.16
C ALA A 150 11.20 -13.90 6.60
N PRO A 151 10.26 -13.19 7.25
CA PRO A 151 8.84 -13.17 6.93
C PRO A 151 8.46 -12.10 5.88
N TRP A 152 7.66 -12.48 4.90
CA TRP A 152 7.10 -11.56 3.92
C TRP A 152 5.71 -11.10 4.33
N PHE A 153 5.36 -9.86 3.93
CA PHE A 153 4.02 -9.32 4.13
C PHE A 153 3.12 -9.68 2.95
N VAL A 154 1.90 -10.09 3.24
CA VAL A 154 0.87 -10.27 2.22
C VAL A 154 0.09 -8.97 2.10
N ASP A 155 0.05 -8.42 0.91
CA ASP A 155 -0.63 -7.17 0.62
C ASP A 155 -1.22 -7.20 -0.79
N LEU A 156 -2.00 -6.21 -1.16
CA LEU A 156 -2.61 -6.10 -2.47
C LEU A 156 -2.30 -4.73 -3.08
N ASP A 157 -1.73 -4.77 -4.27
CA ASP A 157 -1.67 -3.62 -5.15
C ASP A 157 -2.51 -3.84 -6.40
N VAL A 158 -2.76 -2.78 -7.12
CA VAL A 158 -3.39 -2.81 -8.43
C VAL A 158 -2.58 -1.98 -9.42
N LEU A 159 -2.39 -2.52 -10.62
CA LEU A 159 -1.99 -1.73 -11.78
C LEU A 159 -3.26 -1.19 -12.43
N ALA A 160 -3.31 0.10 -12.67
CA ALA A 160 -4.47 0.75 -13.27
C ALA A 160 -4.09 1.64 -14.45
N ILE A 161 -4.98 1.68 -15.45
CA ILE A 161 -4.92 2.56 -16.62
C ILE A 161 -6.27 3.26 -16.83
N GLY A 162 -6.29 4.35 -17.57
CA GLY A 162 -7.52 5.09 -17.89
C GLY A 162 -7.83 6.19 -16.87
N PRO A 163 -9.11 6.62 -16.73
CA PRO A 163 -9.48 7.83 -15.99
C PRO A 163 -8.98 7.90 -14.54
N VAL A 164 -8.91 6.78 -13.81
CA VAL A 164 -8.45 6.78 -12.41
C VAL A 164 -7.00 7.26 -12.26
N VAL A 165 -6.16 7.10 -13.30
CA VAL A 165 -4.77 7.57 -13.25
C VAL A 165 -4.72 9.09 -13.08
N SER A 166 -5.61 9.83 -13.76
CA SER A 166 -5.72 11.28 -13.59
C SER A 166 -6.16 11.67 -12.17
N ASP A 167 -7.00 10.85 -11.53
CA ASP A 167 -7.40 11.09 -10.13
C ASP A 167 -6.21 10.87 -9.19
N VAL A 168 -5.42 9.80 -9.41
CA VAL A 168 -4.20 9.51 -8.62
C VAL A 168 -3.15 10.62 -8.81
N SER A 169 -2.94 11.09 -10.05
CA SER A 169 -2.01 12.18 -10.33
C SER A 169 -2.43 13.49 -9.65
N ARG A 170 -3.73 13.85 -9.72
CA ARG A 170 -4.24 15.04 -9.01
C ARG A 170 -4.10 14.93 -7.50
N ASP A 171 -4.31 13.71 -6.96
CA ASP A 171 -4.10 13.47 -5.54
C ASP A 171 -2.63 13.57 -5.16
N PHE A 172 -1.72 13.04 -5.97
CA PHE A 172 -0.29 13.23 -5.80
C PHE A 172 0.07 14.71 -5.78
N ASP A 173 -0.42 15.50 -6.75
CA ASP A 173 -0.15 16.93 -6.84
C ASP A 173 -0.62 17.72 -5.63
N ARG A 174 -1.80 17.36 -5.06
CA ARG A 174 -2.29 17.95 -3.81
C ARG A 174 -1.33 17.71 -2.65
N TYR A 175 -0.83 16.49 -2.50
CA TYR A 175 0.16 16.15 -1.47
C TYR A 175 1.50 16.82 -1.72
N TRP A 176 1.95 16.82 -2.97
CA TRP A 176 3.19 17.46 -3.40
C TRP A 176 3.22 18.96 -3.11
N ALA A 177 2.15 19.66 -3.42
CA ALA A 177 2.00 21.09 -3.19
C ALA A 177 1.64 21.47 -1.74
N SER A 178 1.39 20.49 -0.86
CA SER A 178 0.94 20.77 0.49
C SER A 178 2.03 21.41 1.35
N ALA A 179 1.62 22.20 2.34
CA ALA A 179 2.53 22.81 3.31
C ALA A 179 3.27 21.78 4.20
N SER A 180 2.85 20.52 4.19
CA SER A 180 3.54 19.42 4.88
C SER A 180 4.64 18.77 4.04
N SER A 181 4.69 19.05 2.73
CA SER A 181 5.65 18.50 1.77
C SER A 181 6.81 19.47 1.59
N ILE A 182 7.95 19.15 2.17
CA ILE A 182 9.12 20.03 2.21
C ILE A 182 10.20 19.49 1.26
N PRO A 183 10.76 20.31 0.36
CA PRO A 183 11.89 19.90 -0.49
C PRO A 183 13.05 19.34 0.34
N ALA A 184 13.63 18.22 -0.10
CA ALA A 184 14.70 17.55 0.60
C ALA A 184 15.91 18.45 0.85
N ALA A 185 16.26 19.29 -0.12
CA ALA A 185 17.34 20.28 -0.01
C ALA A 185 17.18 21.27 1.17
N ARG A 186 15.96 21.44 1.73
CA ARG A 186 15.72 22.28 2.92
C ARG A 186 15.85 21.51 4.23
N VAL A 187 15.94 20.20 4.17
CA VAL A 187 15.86 19.30 5.33
C VAL A 187 17.14 18.48 5.49
N LEU A 188 17.69 18.04 4.36
CA LEU A 188 18.87 17.17 4.32
C LEU A 188 20.15 17.97 4.11
N PRO A 189 21.28 17.47 4.58
CA PRO A 189 22.60 18.00 4.18
C PRO A 189 22.77 17.90 2.66
N PRO A 190 23.43 18.88 2.02
CA PRO A 190 23.68 18.83 0.59
C PRO A 190 24.53 17.61 0.23
N ALA A 191 24.21 16.99 -0.91
CA ALA A 191 25.03 15.92 -1.43
C ALA A 191 26.42 16.42 -1.84
N THR A 192 27.44 15.63 -1.52
CA THR A 192 28.80 15.85 -2.01
C THR A 192 29.12 14.89 -3.14
N ALA A 193 30.09 15.20 -4.00
CA ALA A 193 30.53 14.28 -5.04
C ALA A 193 30.90 12.91 -4.48
N THR A 194 31.53 12.88 -3.30
CA THR A 194 31.89 11.63 -2.60
C THR A 194 30.64 10.86 -2.16
N SER A 195 29.61 11.53 -1.61
CA SER A 195 28.39 10.85 -1.19
C SER A 195 27.59 10.32 -2.39
N VAL A 196 27.53 11.08 -3.48
CA VAL A 196 26.88 10.61 -4.72
C VAL A 196 27.59 9.38 -5.28
N ALA A 197 28.93 9.41 -5.34
CA ALA A 197 29.73 8.27 -5.79
C ALA A 197 29.54 7.03 -4.88
N ALA A 198 29.50 7.22 -3.55
CA ALA A 198 29.27 6.14 -2.60
C ALA A 198 27.88 5.50 -2.79
N VAL A 199 26.83 6.31 -2.96
CA VAL A 199 25.46 5.81 -3.22
C VAL A 199 25.41 5.06 -4.55
N ALA A 200 26.09 5.55 -5.60
CA ALA A 200 26.17 4.86 -6.88
C ALA A 200 26.92 3.51 -6.76
N ALA A 201 28.01 3.46 -6.00
CA ALA A 201 28.75 2.23 -5.76
C ALA A 201 27.93 1.20 -4.95
N ASP A 202 27.17 1.66 -3.95
CA ASP A 202 26.28 0.81 -3.16
C ASP A 202 25.15 0.23 -4.02
N ALA A 203 24.54 1.05 -4.88
CA ALA A 203 23.53 0.60 -5.82
C ALA A 203 24.08 -0.46 -6.79
N ALA A 204 25.26 -0.23 -7.37
CA ALA A 204 25.92 -1.21 -8.24
C ALA A 204 26.25 -2.51 -7.49
N ARG A 205 26.70 -2.43 -6.23
CA ARG A 205 26.96 -3.61 -5.40
C ARG A 205 25.71 -4.44 -5.16
N VAL A 206 24.56 -3.79 -4.92
CA VAL A 206 23.27 -4.48 -4.73
C VAL A 206 22.83 -5.13 -6.05
N GLU A 207 22.90 -4.43 -7.18
CA GLU A 207 22.52 -4.95 -8.50
C GLU A 207 23.35 -6.16 -8.94
N HIS A 208 24.64 -6.20 -8.56
CA HIS A 208 25.55 -7.31 -8.87
C HIS A 208 25.55 -8.43 -7.81
N HIS A 209 24.74 -8.30 -6.75
CA HIS A 209 24.66 -9.34 -5.74
C HIS A 209 23.97 -10.60 -6.30
N PRO A 210 24.45 -11.83 -5.97
CA PRO A 210 23.80 -13.06 -6.45
C PRO A 210 22.32 -13.18 -6.12
N ASP A 211 21.90 -12.67 -4.95
CA ASP A 211 20.49 -12.67 -4.54
C ASP A 211 19.65 -11.77 -5.45
N ALA A 212 20.18 -10.62 -5.90
CA ALA A 212 19.50 -9.74 -6.84
C ALA A 212 19.33 -10.42 -8.21
N ALA A 213 20.35 -11.13 -8.70
CA ALA A 213 20.26 -11.89 -9.93
C ALA A 213 19.18 -12.99 -9.84
N THR A 214 19.17 -13.74 -8.72
CA THR A 214 18.14 -14.76 -8.44
C THR A 214 16.74 -14.14 -8.39
N TYR A 215 16.61 -12.97 -7.77
CA TYR A 215 15.35 -12.25 -7.68
C TYR A 215 14.88 -11.78 -9.05
N VAL A 216 15.74 -11.21 -9.89
CA VAL A 216 15.43 -10.80 -11.26
C VAL A 216 14.99 -12.00 -12.13
N GLU A 217 15.64 -13.15 -11.97
CA GLU A 217 15.19 -14.38 -12.63
C GLU A 217 13.77 -14.80 -12.19
N ALA A 218 13.47 -14.68 -10.90
CA ALA A 218 12.14 -14.99 -10.39
C ALA A 218 11.07 -14.05 -10.99
N LEU A 219 11.38 -12.74 -11.11
CA LEU A 219 10.53 -11.76 -11.79
C LEU A 219 10.28 -12.14 -13.25
N ALA A 220 11.33 -12.48 -13.99
CA ALA A 220 11.24 -12.85 -15.41
C ALA A 220 10.37 -14.10 -15.65
N ARG A 221 10.28 -15.01 -14.68
CA ARG A 221 9.43 -16.21 -14.74
C ARG A 221 7.95 -15.94 -14.44
N SER A 222 7.61 -14.74 -13.95
CA SER A 222 6.22 -14.39 -13.64
C SER A 222 5.33 -14.42 -14.87
N SER A 223 4.10 -14.94 -14.73
CA SER A 223 3.09 -14.87 -15.77
C SER A 223 2.66 -13.45 -16.07
N PHE A 224 2.56 -12.60 -15.03
CA PHE A 224 2.24 -11.19 -15.17
C PHE A 224 3.25 -10.47 -16.08
N VAL A 225 4.55 -10.63 -15.81
CA VAL A 225 5.61 -10.00 -16.63
C VAL A 225 5.55 -10.47 -18.07
N ARG A 226 5.41 -11.78 -18.30
CA ARG A 226 5.30 -12.33 -19.64
C ARG A 226 4.08 -11.82 -20.40
N ASP A 227 2.93 -11.72 -19.73
CA ASP A 227 1.69 -11.28 -20.37
C ASP A 227 1.71 -9.77 -20.62
N LEU A 228 2.34 -8.99 -19.73
CA LEU A 228 2.56 -7.55 -19.91
C LEU A 228 3.44 -7.29 -21.14
N LEU A 229 4.61 -7.93 -21.21
CA LEU A 229 5.58 -7.77 -22.31
C LEU A 229 5.03 -8.28 -23.65
N ALA A 230 4.18 -9.29 -23.62
CA ALA A 230 3.52 -9.84 -24.81
C ALA A 230 2.21 -9.09 -25.17
N HIS A 231 1.88 -7.99 -24.50
CA HIS A 231 0.63 -7.22 -24.69
C HIS A 231 -0.65 -8.05 -24.53
N ARG A 232 -0.61 -9.10 -23.69
CA ARG A 232 -1.74 -10.00 -23.42
C ARG A 232 -2.38 -9.78 -22.06
N LEU A 233 -1.95 -8.76 -21.32
CA LEU A 233 -2.49 -8.48 -20.00
C LEU A 233 -3.98 -8.15 -20.09
N THR A 234 -4.79 -8.91 -19.37
CA THR A 234 -6.24 -8.71 -19.33
C THR A 234 -6.61 -7.76 -18.20
N PHE A 235 -7.39 -6.72 -18.52
CA PHE A 235 -7.86 -5.73 -17.58
C PHE A 235 -9.32 -5.96 -17.21
N ASP A 236 -9.63 -5.86 -15.93
CA ASP A 236 -11.00 -5.73 -15.44
C ASP A 236 -11.43 -4.25 -15.57
N TRP A 237 -12.42 -3.99 -16.45
CA TRP A 237 -12.89 -2.63 -16.71
C TRP A 237 -14.04 -2.24 -15.80
N ALA A 238 -13.81 -1.24 -14.93
CA ALA A 238 -14.76 -0.77 -13.94
C ALA A 238 -14.77 0.76 -13.83
N ALA A 239 -15.92 1.31 -13.39
CA ALA A 239 -15.94 2.68 -12.90
C ALA A 239 -15.21 2.72 -11.56
N THR A 240 -14.15 3.52 -11.49
CA THR A 240 -13.25 3.62 -10.33
C THR A 240 -13.16 5.06 -9.87
N ARG A 241 -12.89 5.23 -8.59
CA ARG A 241 -12.61 6.54 -7.97
C ARG A 241 -11.43 6.41 -7.02
N MET A 242 -10.55 7.38 -7.05
CA MET A 242 -9.50 7.56 -6.07
C MET A 242 -10.03 8.33 -4.86
N LEU A 243 -9.73 7.83 -3.67
CA LEU A 243 -10.01 8.51 -2.42
C LEU A 243 -8.75 8.54 -1.56
N SER A 244 -8.52 9.66 -0.93
CA SER A 244 -7.48 9.82 0.08
C SER A 244 -7.90 10.86 1.12
N ASP A 245 -7.18 10.92 2.23
CA ASP A 245 -7.30 12.02 3.18
C ASP A 245 -6.88 13.36 2.54
N ASP A 246 -7.35 14.45 3.10
CA ASP A 246 -6.81 15.76 2.77
C ASP A 246 -5.38 15.89 3.35
N PRO A 247 -4.37 16.33 2.56
CA PRO A 247 -3.00 16.51 3.03
C PRO A 247 -2.86 17.51 4.19
N ALA A 248 -3.82 18.44 4.37
CA ALA A 248 -3.86 19.35 5.50
C ALA A 248 -4.01 18.63 6.85
N LYS A 249 -4.39 17.34 6.85
CA LYS A 249 -4.37 16.53 8.08
C LYS A 249 -2.98 16.46 8.71
N GLY A 250 -1.92 16.51 7.93
CA GLY A 250 -0.53 16.54 8.42
C GLY A 250 -0.30 17.68 9.40
N LEU A 251 -0.95 18.83 9.18
CA LEU A 251 -0.93 19.99 10.08
C LEU A 251 -2.10 20.04 11.07
N GLY A 252 -3.02 19.07 11.01
CA GLY A 252 -4.23 19.06 11.82
C GLY A 252 -5.25 20.12 11.43
N ARG A 253 -5.28 20.50 10.17
CA ARG A 253 -6.16 21.54 9.61
C ARG A 253 -7.18 20.98 8.63
N ALA A 254 -7.17 19.67 8.37
CA ALA A 254 -8.17 19.04 7.51
C ALA A 254 -9.53 19.05 8.22
N PRO A 255 -10.61 19.49 7.56
CA PRO A 255 -11.96 19.32 8.07
C PRO A 255 -12.33 17.83 8.13
N GLU A 256 -13.22 17.44 9.06
CA GLU A 256 -13.56 16.03 9.28
C GLU A 256 -14.18 15.35 8.06
N ASP A 257 -15.01 16.05 7.30
CA ASP A 257 -15.64 15.58 6.08
C ASP A 257 -14.64 15.33 4.93
N ALA A 258 -13.47 15.98 4.98
CA ALA A 258 -12.38 15.74 4.03
C ALA A 258 -11.50 14.52 4.38
N LEU A 259 -11.76 13.88 5.52
CA LEU A 259 -11.05 12.66 5.90
C LEU A 259 -11.60 11.43 5.17
N LEU A 260 -10.73 10.50 4.84
CA LEU A 260 -11.03 9.29 4.07
C LEU A 260 -12.26 8.54 4.59
N TRP A 261 -12.41 8.43 5.91
CA TRP A 261 -13.53 7.72 6.52
C TRP A 261 -14.90 8.29 6.13
N HIS A 262 -15.05 9.63 6.17
CA HIS A 262 -16.31 10.29 5.79
C HIS A 262 -16.60 10.11 4.30
N ARG A 263 -15.60 10.35 3.46
CA ARG A 263 -15.72 10.17 2.01
C ARG A 263 -16.02 8.73 1.61
N LEU A 264 -15.40 7.77 2.29
CA LEU A 264 -15.64 6.35 2.07
C LEU A 264 -17.09 5.97 2.42
N LYS A 265 -17.60 6.50 3.54
CA LYS A 265 -18.99 6.28 3.98
C LYS A 265 -20.01 6.77 2.95
N GLU A 266 -19.79 7.95 2.38
CA GLU A 266 -20.65 8.51 1.32
C GLU A 266 -20.66 7.63 0.08
N ILE A 267 -19.50 7.10 -0.31
CA ILE A 267 -19.34 6.31 -1.53
C ILE A 267 -19.85 4.87 -1.35
N LEU A 268 -19.59 4.24 -0.21
CA LEU A 268 -20.05 2.89 0.06
C LEU A 268 -21.60 2.85 0.18
N GLY A 269 -22.21 3.98 0.56
CA GLY A 269 -23.63 4.02 0.83
C GLY A 269 -24.05 2.99 1.89
N ALA A 270 -25.26 2.47 1.76
CA ALA A 270 -25.74 1.41 2.62
C ALA A 270 -25.53 0.05 1.92
N PRO A 271 -24.58 -0.78 2.37
CA PRO A 271 -24.43 -2.12 1.82
C PRO A 271 -25.73 -2.91 1.98
N MET A 272 -26.15 -3.63 0.92
CA MET A 272 -27.46 -4.31 0.87
C MET A 272 -27.38 -5.81 1.13
N ARG A 273 -26.24 -6.45 0.82
CA ARG A 273 -26.11 -7.91 0.90
C ARG A 273 -24.90 -8.35 1.73
N GLU A 274 -23.76 -7.77 1.47
CA GLU A 274 -22.49 -8.19 2.07
C GLU A 274 -21.53 -7.02 2.21
N LEU A 275 -20.80 -6.98 3.32
CA LEU A 275 -19.68 -6.08 3.58
C LEU A 275 -18.49 -6.91 4.03
N ARG A 276 -17.41 -6.90 3.29
CA ARG A 276 -16.15 -7.53 3.65
C ARG A 276 -15.09 -6.46 3.88
N LEU A 277 -14.52 -6.46 5.07
CA LEU A 277 -13.46 -5.55 5.47
C LEU A 277 -12.15 -6.33 5.63
N VAL A 278 -11.09 -5.84 5.03
CA VAL A 278 -9.73 -6.35 5.25
C VAL A 278 -8.90 -5.20 5.81
N SER A 279 -8.40 -5.37 7.02
CA SER A 279 -7.56 -4.34 7.65
C SER A 279 -6.63 -4.98 8.68
N PRO A 280 -5.30 -4.87 8.52
CA PRO A 280 -4.35 -5.40 9.49
C PRO A 280 -4.43 -4.67 10.83
N TYR A 281 -4.83 -3.41 10.82
CA TYR A 281 -4.96 -2.53 11.98
C TYR A 281 -6.41 -2.19 12.27
N PHE A 282 -7.24 -3.20 12.44
CA PHE A 282 -8.67 -3.04 12.67
C PHE A 282 -8.95 -2.62 14.12
N VAL A 283 -9.16 -1.33 14.36
CA VAL A 283 -9.53 -0.77 15.67
C VAL A 283 -10.81 0.07 15.52
N PRO A 284 -11.98 -0.58 15.51
CA PRO A 284 -13.24 0.13 15.19
C PRO A 284 -13.71 1.11 16.28
N GLY A 285 -13.16 1.04 17.48
CA GLY A 285 -13.67 1.79 18.63
C GLY A 285 -15.11 1.37 18.98
N SER A 286 -15.79 2.15 19.84
CA SER A 286 -17.22 1.92 20.15
C SER A 286 -18.15 2.31 19.01
N ALA A 287 -17.90 3.47 18.41
CA ALA A 287 -18.71 3.97 17.28
C ALA A 287 -18.63 3.07 16.05
N GLY A 288 -17.45 2.55 15.72
CA GLY A 288 -17.28 1.61 14.61
C GLY A 288 -17.97 0.27 14.85
N VAL A 289 -17.93 -0.26 16.08
CA VAL A 289 -18.68 -1.47 16.46
C VAL A 289 -20.17 -1.24 16.26
N GLU A 290 -20.71 -0.11 16.72
CA GLU A 290 -22.12 0.21 16.58
C GLU A 290 -22.55 0.39 15.12
N ALA A 291 -21.72 1.08 14.31
CA ALA A 291 -21.97 1.23 12.88
C ALA A 291 -22.00 -0.12 12.15
N LEU A 292 -21.06 -1.01 12.42
CA LEU A 292 -21.04 -2.35 11.84
C LEU A 292 -22.20 -3.22 12.32
N ALA A 293 -22.55 -3.13 13.61
CA ALA A 293 -23.71 -3.81 14.18
C ALA A 293 -25.02 -3.32 13.54
N ALA A 294 -25.15 -2.01 13.29
CA ALA A 294 -26.30 -1.45 12.58
C ALA A 294 -26.43 -2.00 11.15
N ILE A 295 -25.30 -2.20 10.46
CA ILE A 295 -25.26 -2.84 9.14
C ILE A 295 -25.71 -4.28 9.24
N ALA A 296 -25.18 -5.05 10.18
CA ALA A 296 -25.54 -6.45 10.39
C ALA A 296 -27.03 -6.63 10.75
N ARG A 297 -27.59 -5.76 11.62
CA ARG A 297 -29.04 -5.77 11.96
C ARG A 297 -29.97 -5.58 10.76
N ARG A 298 -29.50 -4.97 9.68
CA ARG A 298 -30.27 -4.87 8.42
C ARG A 298 -30.23 -6.16 7.58
N GLY A 299 -29.63 -7.23 8.08
CA GLY A 299 -29.49 -8.49 7.38
C GLY A 299 -28.27 -8.57 6.44
N VAL A 300 -27.39 -7.57 6.46
CA VAL A 300 -26.15 -7.57 5.68
C VAL A 300 -25.14 -8.49 6.31
N LYS A 301 -24.53 -9.39 5.53
CA LYS A 301 -23.42 -10.23 5.98
C LYS A 301 -22.17 -9.38 6.14
N VAL A 302 -21.69 -9.24 7.38
CA VAL A 302 -20.47 -8.49 7.65
C VAL A 302 -19.35 -9.47 8.03
N ALA A 303 -18.23 -9.38 7.31
CA ALA A 303 -17.02 -10.16 7.58
C ALA A 303 -15.80 -9.23 7.67
N VAL A 304 -14.94 -9.48 8.65
CA VAL A 304 -13.71 -8.71 8.85
C VAL A 304 -12.53 -9.67 8.92
N LEU A 305 -11.50 -9.38 8.14
CA LEU A 305 -10.20 -10.02 8.23
C LEU A 305 -9.20 -9.03 8.82
N THR A 306 -8.54 -9.42 9.91
CA THR A 306 -7.50 -8.63 10.59
C THR A 306 -6.35 -9.51 11.05
N ASN A 307 -5.24 -8.92 11.50
CA ASN A 307 -4.11 -9.68 12.00
C ASN A 307 -4.38 -10.30 13.38
N ALA A 308 -3.94 -11.54 13.58
CA ALA A 308 -3.78 -12.14 14.90
C ALA A 308 -2.66 -11.42 15.67
N LEU A 309 -2.62 -11.61 17.00
CA LEU A 309 -1.57 -11.02 17.85
C LEU A 309 -0.15 -11.41 17.39
N GLU A 310 0.04 -12.62 16.93
CA GLU A 310 1.33 -13.13 16.45
C GLU A 310 1.74 -12.60 15.07
N ALA A 311 0.78 -12.07 14.32
CA ALA A 311 1.02 -11.53 12.97
C ALA A 311 1.11 -10.01 12.93
N THR A 312 0.78 -9.31 14.02
CA THR A 312 0.87 -7.85 14.08
C THR A 312 2.26 -7.39 14.53
N ASP A 313 2.75 -6.34 13.90
CA ASP A 313 3.96 -5.62 14.31
C ASP A 313 3.67 -4.55 15.38
N VAL A 314 2.40 -4.21 15.64
CA VAL A 314 1.97 -3.23 16.62
C VAL A 314 0.98 -3.83 17.61
N ALA A 315 1.49 -4.43 18.69
CA ALA A 315 0.69 -5.08 19.73
C ALA A 315 -0.41 -4.17 20.33
N ALA A 316 -0.16 -2.86 20.44
CA ALA A 316 -1.14 -1.89 20.94
C ALA A 316 -2.40 -1.80 20.06
N VAL A 317 -2.25 -1.93 18.74
CA VAL A 317 -3.36 -1.97 17.78
C VAL A 317 -4.20 -3.23 18.00
N HIS A 318 -3.55 -4.38 18.13
CA HIS A 318 -4.26 -5.63 18.42
C HIS A 318 -5.01 -5.56 19.77
N ALA A 319 -4.43 -4.96 20.80
CA ALA A 319 -5.11 -4.76 22.08
C ALA A 319 -6.39 -3.90 21.93
N GLY A 320 -6.39 -2.90 21.07
CA GLY A 320 -7.57 -2.10 20.72
C GLY A 320 -8.68 -2.91 20.08
N TYR A 321 -8.32 -3.80 19.14
CA TYR A 321 -9.24 -4.74 18.50
C TYR A 321 -9.77 -5.79 19.50
N ALA A 322 -8.89 -6.42 20.25
CA ALA A 322 -9.24 -7.49 21.19
C ALA A 322 -10.33 -7.09 22.20
N LYS A 323 -10.29 -5.83 22.66
CA LYS A 323 -11.33 -5.25 23.53
C LYS A 323 -12.73 -5.25 22.90
N ARG A 324 -12.82 -5.21 21.57
CA ARG A 324 -14.07 -5.10 20.82
C ARG A 324 -14.53 -6.42 20.19
N ARG A 325 -13.68 -7.44 20.17
CA ARG A 325 -13.94 -8.75 19.54
C ARG A 325 -15.26 -9.36 19.98
N LYS A 326 -15.52 -9.44 21.31
CA LYS A 326 -16.77 -10.00 21.84
C LYS A 326 -18.01 -9.25 21.37
N SER A 327 -17.97 -7.92 21.36
CA SER A 327 -19.08 -7.08 20.90
C SER A 327 -19.37 -7.26 19.42
N LEU A 328 -18.32 -7.38 18.59
CA LEU A 328 -18.46 -7.63 17.15
C LEU A 328 -19.10 -9.00 16.88
N LEU A 329 -18.63 -10.05 17.56
CA LEU A 329 -19.19 -11.40 17.42
C LEU A 329 -20.65 -11.47 17.90
N ALA A 330 -20.97 -10.81 19.01
CA ALA A 330 -22.34 -10.72 19.52
C ALA A 330 -23.28 -9.97 18.55
N ALA A 331 -22.76 -9.05 17.77
CA ALA A 331 -23.49 -8.36 16.71
C ALA A 331 -23.66 -9.20 15.43
N GLY A 332 -23.20 -10.46 15.39
CA GLY A 332 -23.31 -11.34 14.23
C GLY A 332 -22.26 -11.09 13.15
N ILE A 333 -21.18 -10.36 13.47
CA ILE A 333 -20.08 -10.08 12.54
C ILE A 333 -19.12 -11.28 12.53
N THR A 334 -18.78 -11.77 11.34
CA THR A 334 -17.79 -12.84 11.19
C THR A 334 -16.39 -12.23 11.23
N LEU A 335 -15.54 -12.76 12.12
CA LEU A 335 -14.16 -12.32 12.27
C LEU A 335 -13.19 -13.41 11.82
N PHE A 336 -12.24 -13.02 11.00
CA PHE A 336 -11.11 -13.84 10.59
C PHE A 336 -9.82 -13.20 11.12
N GLU A 337 -8.98 -14.00 11.73
CA GLU A 337 -7.68 -13.56 12.23
C GLU A 337 -6.58 -14.30 11.51
N LEU A 338 -5.68 -13.52 10.99
CA LEU A 338 -4.57 -13.91 10.20
C LEU A 338 -3.42 -14.34 11.09
N LYS A 339 -3.01 -15.60 11.00
CA LYS A 339 -1.87 -16.15 11.72
C LYS A 339 -0.58 -16.06 10.90
N ARG A 340 0.53 -15.87 11.58
CA ARG A 340 1.85 -16.03 10.99
C ARG A 340 2.00 -17.47 10.50
N GLY A 341 2.15 -17.68 9.19
CA GLY A 341 2.31 -19.02 8.62
C GLY A 341 3.62 -19.64 9.12
N SER A 342 3.59 -20.88 9.62
CA SER A 342 4.79 -21.68 9.69
C SER A 342 5.31 -21.88 8.26
N SER A 343 6.56 -21.55 8.02
CA SER A 343 7.26 -21.70 6.75
C SER A 343 6.99 -23.09 6.15
N GLY A 344 6.38 -23.17 4.97
CA GLY A 344 6.32 -24.44 4.26
C GLY A 344 5.32 -24.60 3.14
N SER A 345 4.31 -23.77 2.99
CA SER A 345 3.36 -23.94 1.89
C SER A 345 2.74 -22.61 1.47
N ARG A 346 3.19 -22.05 0.35
CA ARG A 346 2.48 -20.99 -0.37
C ARG A 346 1.16 -21.54 -0.89
N LYS A 347 0.11 -21.49 -0.09
CA LYS A 347 -1.23 -21.58 -0.66
C LYS A 347 -1.56 -20.19 -1.21
N ARG A 348 -1.62 -20.08 -2.52
CA ARG A 348 -2.17 -18.92 -3.22
C ARG A 348 -3.50 -18.56 -2.57
N VAL A 349 -3.60 -17.37 -2.02
CA VAL A 349 -4.89 -16.84 -1.54
C VAL A 349 -5.67 -16.46 -2.79
N ASP A 350 -6.66 -17.25 -3.14
CA ASP A 350 -7.57 -16.94 -4.23
C ASP A 350 -8.57 -15.88 -3.75
N TRP A 351 -8.26 -14.63 -4.05
CA TRP A 351 -9.09 -13.48 -3.72
C TRP A 351 -10.40 -13.41 -4.53
N THR A 352 -10.48 -14.14 -5.65
CA THR A 352 -11.68 -14.17 -6.49
C THR A 352 -12.74 -15.11 -5.96
N GLY A 353 -12.36 -16.04 -5.10
CA GLY A 353 -13.14 -17.16 -4.64
C GLY A 353 -13.20 -17.39 -3.13
N VAL A 354 -13.00 -16.37 -2.25
CA VAL A 354 -13.28 -16.56 -0.81
C VAL A 354 -14.77 -16.77 -0.62
N ARG A 355 -15.25 -17.96 -0.98
CA ARG A 355 -16.53 -18.49 -0.52
C ARG A 355 -16.37 -18.79 0.96
N ALA A 356 -17.22 -18.20 1.79
CA ALA A 356 -17.41 -18.69 3.13
C ALA A 356 -17.67 -20.22 3.03
N PRO A 357 -17.02 -21.05 3.85
CA PRO A 357 -17.35 -22.47 3.89
C PRO A 357 -18.85 -22.58 4.14
N ALA A 358 -19.55 -23.38 3.32
CA ALA A 358 -20.96 -23.66 3.51
C ALA A 358 -21.16 -24.16 4.96
N PRO A 359 -22.23 -23.76 5.66
CA PRO A 359 -22.51 -24.23 6.98
C PRO A 359 -22.65 -25.76 6.91
N ARG A 360 -21.71 -26.48 7.48
CA ARG A 360 -21.84 -27.93 7.63
C ARG A 360 -23.03 -28.17 8.56
N ARG A 361 -24.00 -28.94 8.08
CA ARG A 361 -25.08 -29.47 8.92
C ARG A 361 -24.45 -30.15 10.15
N PRO A 362 -24.99 -29.95 11.35
CA PRO A 362 -24.45 -30.60 12.55
C PRO A 362 -24.66 -32.11 12.43
N ALA A 363 -23.58 -32.86 12.24
CA ALA A 363 -23.53 -34.24 12.60
C ALA A 363 -23.41 -34.27 14.14
N CYS A 364 -24.26 -35.03 14.81
CA CYS A 364 -24.19 -35.27 16.23
C CYS A 364 -22.76 -35.59 16.66
N MET A 365 -22.21 -34.76 17.54
CA MET A 365 -20.93 -35.06 18.19
C MET A 365 -20.94 -34.68 19.68
N PRO A 366 -20.20 -35.42 20.49
CA PRO A 366 -20.14 -35.20 21.94
C PRO A 366 -19.30 -33.96 22.26
N ARG A 367 -19.64 -33.33 23.37
CA ARG A 367 -19.02 -32.14 23.94
C ARG A 367 -17.50 -32.27 24.03
N ARG A 368 -16.79 -31.39 23.34
CA ARG A 368 -15.45 -30.93 23.70
C ARG A 368 -15.26 -29.48 23.27
N SER A 369 -14.52 -28.75 24.10
CA SER A 369 -14.13 -27.33 24.10
C SER A 369 -14.00 -26.58 22.78
N PRO A 370 -14.14 -25.23 22.79
CA PRO A 370 -14.16 -24.39 21.57
C PRO A 370 -12.80 -24.42 20.88
N SER A 371 -12.79 -25.04 19.72
CA SER A 371 -11.62 -25.17 18.89
C SER A 371 -11.42 -23.90 18.02
N THR A 372 -10.22 -23.49 18.05
CA THR A 372 -9.47 -22.54 17.26
C THR A 372 -9.89 -22.48 15.78
N ILE A 373 -10.30 -21.32 15.32
CA ILE A 373 -10.54 -21.04 13.91
C ILE A 373 -9.18 -20.70 13.28
N HIS A 374 -8.78 -21.46 12.26
CA HIS A 374 -7.56 -21.22 11.49
C HIS A 374 -7.80 -20.15 10.45
N GLY A 375 -7.08 -19.08 10.51
CA GLY A 375 -7.08 -18.01 9.55
C GLY A 375 -5.74 -17.91 8.80
N CYS A 376 -5.78 -17.40 7.60
CA CYS A 376 -4.65 -17.25 6.69
C CYS A 376 -4.13 -15.80 6.66
N SER A 377 -2.83 -15.54 6.60
CA SER A 377 -2.12 -14.29 6.86
C SER A 377 -2.12 -13.21 5.76
N SER A 378 -2.45 -11.96 6.08
CA SER A 378 -2.15 -10.78 5.30
C SER A 378 -1.91 -9.55 6.17
N ASP A 379 -0.95 -8.77 5.78
CA ASP A 379 -0.58 -7.53 6.45
C ASP A 379 -0.82 -6.32 5.53
N ARG A 380 -1.44 -5.31 6.07
CA ARG A 380 -1.45 -3.91 5.64
C ARG A 380 -2.03 -3.49 4.29
N SER A 381 -3.32 -3.56 4.09
CA SER A 381 -4.01 -2.53 3.30
C SER A 381 -5.51 -2.50 3.60
N THR A 382 -6.08 -1.31 3.55
CA THR A 382 -7.53 -1.15 3.64
C THR A 382 -8.08 -1.28 2.22
N SER A 383 -8.48 -2.47 1.82
CA SER A 383 -9.20 -2.66 0.56
C SER A 383 -10.58 -3.26 0.84
N ILE A 384 -11.60 -2.70 0.21
CA ILE A 384 -12.99 -3.14 0.35
C ILE A 384 -13.48 -3.60 -1.03
N PRO A 385 -13.62 -4.90 -1.28
CA PRO A 385 -14.30 -5.38 -2.49
C PRO A 385 -15.81 -5.39 -2.29
N VAL A 386 -16.56 -4.66 -3.11
CA VAL A 386 -18.03 -4.66 -3.17
C VAL A 386 -18.45 -5.41 -4.43
N ARG A 387 -19.28 -6.43 -4.33
CA ARG A 387 -19.84 -7.24 -5.45
C ARG A 387 -21.34 -7.04 -5.68
N PRO A 388 -21.86 -7.61 -6.82
CA PRO A 388 -22.08 -6.89 -8.06
C PRO A 388 -23.44 -6.25 -8.13
N GLY A 389 -23.54 -5.27 -8.96
CA GLY A 389 -24.55 -4.23 -9.04
C GLY A 389 -23.98 -2.90 -8.58
N SER A 390 -22.82 -2.93 -7.90
CA SER A 390 -22.07 -1.76 -7.47
C SER A 390 -20.63 -1.86 -7.93
N THR A 391 -20.15 -0.84 -8.58
CA THR A 391 -18.76 -0.65 -9.02
C THR A 391 -17.77 -0.86 -7.87
N PRO A 392 -16.65 -1.58 -8.08
CA PRO A 392 -15.62 -1.71 -7.08
C PRO A 392 -15.01 -0.34 -6.76
N LYS A 393 -14.84 -0.07 -5.47
CA LYS A 393 -14.30 1.18 -4.95
C LYS A 393 -13.09 0.84 -4.09
N TRP A 394 -11.97 1.41 -4.42
CA TRP A 394 -10.70 1.22 -3.72
C TRP A 394 -10.34 2.50 -2.95
N GLY A 395 -9.93 2.36 -1.71
CA GLY A 395 -9.43 3.45 -0.91
C GLY A 395 -8.04 3.11 -0.37
N SER A 396 -7.15 4.04 -0.42
CA SER A 396 -5.81 3.98 0.17
C SER A 396 -5.70 4.86 1.42
#